data_8b0bca8b1dd0a60b57e0dfc7a8ff1ac7
#
_entry.id   8b0bca8b1dd0a60b57e0dfc7a8ff1ac7
#
_cell.length_a   1.000
_cell.length_b   1.000
_cell.length_c   1.000
_cell.angle_alpha   90.00
_cell.angle_beta   90.00
_cell.angle_gamma   90.00
#
_symmetry.space_group_name_H-M   'P 1'
#
loop_
_entity.id
_entity.type
_entity.pdbx_description
1 polymer ?
#
loop_
_entity_poly.entity_id
_entity_poly.type
_entity_poly.pdbx_seq_one_letter_code
_entity_poly.pdbx_strand_id
1 'polypeptide(L)'
;AASDVYKRQLGTRAPKFTMGFSNDFRYKGFDLNIYLYASVGGYSYPYTQVEHGVYGGNGIQRLKDNNNFLADIKNRWTSDNMSSAMPSGEVNSYDSYGAPNWEKNTYLRLKNVTLGYDLSRLFKADKLKVRFYFSGQNLLTFTGYKGLDPEVENDRASYPQQKTFSFGLDVKF
;
A
#
# COMPACT_ATOMS: atom_id res chain seq x y z
N ALA A 1 -24.96 -11.56 -35.13
CA ALA A 1 -24.55 -12.42 -34.01
C ALA A 1 -24.50 -11.55 -32.77
N ALA A 2 -25.44 -11.74 -31.82
CA ALA A 2 -25.39 -11.12 -30.54
C ALA A 2 -24.13 -11.65 -29.84
N SER A 3 -23.14 -10.79 -29.63
CA SER A 3 -22.02 -11.13 -28.77
C SER A 3 -22.58 -11.18 -27.35
N ASP A 4 -22.74 -12.37 -26.84
CA ASP A 4 -23.15 -12.63 -25.48
C ASP A 4 -22.01 -12.18 -24.55
N VAL A 5 -22.09 -10.94 -24.09
CA VAL A 5 -21.08 -10.36 -23.18
C VAL A 5 -21.39 -10.88 -21.79
N TYR A 6 -20.81 -12.02 -21.46
CA TYR A 6 -20.86 -12.55 -20.10
C TYR A 6 -20.13 -11.61 -19.16
N LYS A 7 -20.86 -10.90 -18.34
CA LYS A 7 -20.30 -10.14 -17.22
C LYS A 7 -19.90 -11.13 -16.11
N ARG A 8 -18.62 -11.30 -15.90
CA ARG A 8 -18.10 -12.13 -14.79
C ARG A 8 -17.83 -11.25 -13.59
N GLN A 9 -18.47 -11.57 -12.46
CA GLN A 9 -18.14 -10.93 -11.19
C GLN A 9 -16.81 -11.47 -10.66
N LEU A 10 -15.81 -10.60 -10.45
CA LEU A 10 -14.51 -10.95 -9.91
C LEU A 10 -14.52 -11.11 -8.39
N GLY A 11 -15.37 -10.34 -7.71
CA GLY A 11 -15.46 -10.29 -6.27
C GLY A 11 -15.98 -8.94 -5.78
N THR A 12 -15.66 -8.61 -4.56
CA THR A 12 -16.02 -7.35 -3.92
C THR A 12 -14.77 -6.51 -3.62
N ARG A 13 -14.92 -5.19 -3.53
CA ARG A 13 -13.86 -4.27 -3.06
C ARG A 13 -13.65 -4.38 -1.55
N ALA A 14 -14.69 -4.74 -0.81
CA ALA A 14 -14.61 -4.91 0.63
C ALA A 14 -13.70 -6.09 0.99
N PRO A 15 -12.85 -5.96 2.01
CA PRO A 15 -12.07 -7.07 2.51
C PRO A 15 -12.98 -8.15 3.09
N LYS A 16 -12.54 -9.40 3.05
CA LYS A 16 -13.24 -10.52 3.69
C LYS A 16 -13.21 -10.39 5.20
N PHE A 17 -12.09 -9.95 5.74
CA PHE A 17 -11.94 -9.59 7.15
C PHE A 17 -10.76 -8.63 7.34
N THR A 18 -10.80 -7.92 8.45
CA THR A 18 -9.69 -7.08 8.94
C THR A 18 -9.30 -7.52 10.34
N MET A 19 -8.05 -7.32 10.70
CA MET A 19 -7.51 -7.73 11.98
C MET A 19 -6.54 -6.66 12.50
N GLY A 20 -6.70 -6.30 13.77
CA GLY A 20 -5.75 -5.49 14.53
C GLY A 20 -5.08 -6.34 15.60
N PHE A 21 -3.77 -6.20 15.76
CA PHE A 21 -3.01 -6.90 16.78
C PHE A 21 -2.10 -5.92 17.50
N SER A 22 -2.32 -5.73 18.80
CA SER A 22 -1.53 -4.86 19.66
C SER A 22 -0.80 -5.65 20.72
N ASN A 23 0.47 -5.37 20.91
CA ASN A 23 1.30 -5.94 21.94
C ASN A 23 2.01 -4.87 22.74
N ASP A 24 1.95 -4.99 24.05
CA ASP A 24 2.62 -4.14 25.01
C ASP A 24 3.60 -4.97 25.84
N PHE A 25 4.88 -4.65 25.74
CA PHE A 25 5.94 -5.27 26.52
C PHE A 25 6.53 -4.25 27.48
N ARG A 26 6.77 -4.69 28.73
CA ARG A 26 7.42 -3.86 29.74
C ARG A 26 8.52 -4.64 30.44
N TYR A 27 9.72 -4.09 30.44
CA TYR A 27 10.86 -4.72 31.08
C TYR A 27 11.88 -3.68 31.58
N LYS A 28 12.18 -3.68 32.87
CA LYS A 28 13.23 -2.85 33.50
C LYS A 28 13.20 -1.37 33.11
N GLY A 29 12.01 -0.76 33.02
CA GLY A 29 11.83 0.64 32.65
C GLY A 29 11.65 0.88 31.15
N PHE A 30 11.92 -0.10 30.31
CA PHE A 30 11.52 -0.07 28.92
C PHE A 30 10.05 -0.44 28.76
N ASP A 31 9.37 0.25 27.87
CA ASP A 31 8.07 -0.12 27.34
C ASP A 31 8.13 -0.12 25.82
N LEU A 32 7.57 -1.16 25.22
CA LEU A 32 7.48 -1.33 23.78
C LEU A 32 6.03 -1.66 23.41
N ASN A 33 5.42 -0.79 22.63
CA ASN A 33 4.13 -1.04 22.01
C ASN A 33 4.32 -1.33 20.52
N ILE A 34 3.69 -2.38 20.02
CA ILE A 34 3.69 -2.74 18.59
C ILE A 34 2.24 -2.92 18.16
N TYR A 35 1.84 -2.21 17.13
CA TYR A 35 0.52 -2.36 16.52
C TYR A 35 0.62 -2.76 15.05
N LEU A 36 0.06 -3.93 14.74
CA LEU A 36 -0.07 -4.50 13.42
C LEU A 36 -1.53 -4.43 12.96
N TYR A 37 -1.72 -4.13 11.70
CA TYR A 37 -3.03 -4.16 11.06
C TYR A 37 -2.97 -4.99 9.78
N ALA A 38 -3.94 -5.87 9.60
CA ALA A 38 -4.07 -6.68 8.39
C ALA A 38 -5.46 -6.49 7.77
N SER A 39 -5.49 -6.47 6.45
CA SER A 39 -6.70 -6.54 5.63
C SER A 39 -6.55 -7.68 4.65
N VAL A 40 -7.50 -8.58 4.61
CA VAL A 40 -7.42 -9.79 3.79
C VAL A 40 -8.59 -9.87 2.82
N GLY A 41 -8.27 -10.06 1.56
CA GLY A 41 -9.23 -10.12 0.47
C GLY A 41 -9.61 -8.73 -0.05
N GLY A 42 -10.69 -8.70 -0.85
CA GLY A 42 -11.06 -7.52 -1.59
C GLY A 42 -10.23 -7.33 -2.87
N TYR A 43 -10.72 -6.46 -3.73
CA TYR A 43 -10.05 -6.07 -4.96
C TYR A 43 -9.92 -4.56 -5.01
N SER A 44 -8.79 -4.07 -5.46
CA SER A 44 -8.52 -2.66 -5.72
C SER A 44 -8.04 -2.46 -7.13
N TYR A 45 -8.29 -1.27 -7.65
CA TYR A 45 -7.85 -0.88 -8.97
C TYR A 45 -6.60 0.01 -8.83
N PRO A 46 -5.43 -0.44 -9.29
CA PRO A 46 -4.18 0.31 -9.17
C PRO A 46 -4.12 1.38 -10.27
N TYR A 47 -4.79 2.51 -10.07
CA TYR A 47 -4.92 3.58 -11.07
C TYR A 47 -3.58 4.03 -11.64
N THR A 48 -2.61 4.32 -10.79
CA THR A 48 -1.28 4.76 -11.23
C THR A 48 -0.60 3.70 -12.10
N GLN A 49 -0.68 2.43 -11.71
CA GLN A 49 -0.11 1.32 -12.47
C GLN A 49 -0.78 1.19 -13.84
N VAL A 50 -2.10 1.28 -13.87
CA VAL A 50 -2.86 1.12 -15.12
C VAL A 50 -2.67 2.33 -16.03
N GLU A 51 -2.74 3.55 -15.51
CA GLU A 51 -2.63 4.76 -16.32
C GLU A 51 -1.24 4.98 -16.91
N HIS A 52 -0.19 4.64 -16.17
CA HIS A 52 1.19 4.72 -16.65
C HIS A 52 1.72 3.42 -17.26
N GLY A 53 0.89 2.38 -17.30
CA GLY A 53 1.16 1.11 -17.96
C GLY A 53 0.56 1.02 -19.37
N VAL A 54 0.67 -0.16 -19.96
CA VAL A 54 0.13 -0.47 -21.31
C VAL A 54 -1.39 -0.34 -21.38
N TYR A 55 -2.07 -0.56 -20.28
CA TYR A 55 -3.53 -0.53 -20.19
C TYR A 55 -4.13 0.87 -20.10
N GLY A 56 -3.30 1.93 -19.99
CA GLY A 56 -3.78 3.32 -19.94
C GLY A 56 -4.58 3.72 -21.16
N GLY A 57 -5.63 4.50 -20.98
CA GLY A 57 -6.69 4.75 -21.95
C GLY A 57 -6.29 5.23 -23.34
N ASN A 58 -5.06 5.70 -23.54
CA ASN A 58 -4.52 6.08 -24.85
C ASN A 58 -3.31 5.23 -25.26
N GLY A 59 -2.98 4.17 -24.52
CA GLY A 59 -1.93 3.22 -24.88
C GLY A 59 -0.65 3.88 -25.41
N ILE A 60 -0.20 3.38 -26.56
CA ILE A 60 1.01 3.85 -27.24
C ILE A 60 0.95 5.33 -27.67
N GLN A 61 -0.24 5.94 -27.82
CA GLN A 61 -0.32 7.36 -28.16
C GLN A 61 0.35 8.22 -27.08
N ARG A 62 0.24 7.85 -25.81
CA ARG A 62 0.91 8.57 -24.71
C ARG A 62 2.43 8.50 -24.80
N LEU A 63 2.99 7.42 -25.38
CA LEU A 63 4.44 7.36 -25.68
C LEU A 63 4.86 8.40 -26.70
N LYS A 64 4.04 8.60 -27.74
CA LYS A 64 4.29 9.60 -28.77
C LYS A 64 4.20 11.01 -28.23
N ASP A 65 3.42 11.24 -27.16
CA ASP A 65 3.23 12.52 -26.51
C ASP A 65 4.30 12.83 -25.42
N ASN A 66 5.42 12.10 -25.41
CA ASN A 66 6.53 12.24 -24.46
C ASN A 66 6.14 12.04 -22.98
N ASN A 67 5.11 11.27 -22.70
CA ASN A 67 4.73 10.91 -21.34
C ASN A 67 5.62 9.79 -20.79
N ASN A 68 5.88 9.84 -19.48
CA ASN A 68 6.57 8.75 -18.80
C ASN A 68 5.66 7.54 -18.60
N PHE A 69 6.25 6.35 -18.71
CA PHE A 69 5.61 5.06 -18.49
C PHE A 69 6.36 4.25 -17.43
N LEU A 70 5.67 3.27 -16.88
CA LEU A 70 6.31 2.24 -16.06
C LEU A 70 7.27 1.40 -16.91
N ALA A 71 8.37 0.96 -16.31
CA ALA A 71 9.43 0.24 -17.02
C ALA A 71 8.96 -1.11 -17.62
N ASP A 72 7.92 -1.70 -17.09
CA ASP A 72 7.33 -2.95 -17.54
C ASP A 72 6.66 -2.85 -18.92
N ILE A 73 6.39 -1.64 -19.44
CA ILE A 73 5.92 -1.44 -20.81
C ILE A 73 6.87 -2.06 -21.86
N LYS A 74 8.15 -2.22 -21.51
CA LYS A 74 9.13 -2.90 -22.37
C LYS A 74 8.77 -4.36 -22.64
N ASN A 75 8.00 -4.96 -21.74
CA ASN A 75 7.57 -6.35 -21.84
C ASN A 75 6.25 -6.52 -22.61
N ARG A 76 5.69 -5.45 -23.20
CA ARG A 76 4.45 -5.54 -23.98
C ARG A 76 4.58 -6.45 -25.18
N TRP A 77 3.46 -6.90 -25.70
CA TRP A 77 3.43 -7.64 -26.95
C TRP A 77 3.96 -6.78 -28.11
N THR A 78 4.88 -7.32 -28.88
CA THR A 78 5.41 -6.77 -30.13
C THR A 78 5.68 -7.94 -31.10
N SER A 79 5.96 -7.63 -32.36
CA SER A 79 6.39 -8.66 -33.33
C SER A 79 7.63 -9.44 -32.84
N ASP A 80 8.49 -8.80 -32.05
CA ASP A 80 9.71 -9.39 -31.50
C ASP A 80 9.49 -10.07 -30.16
N ASN A 81 8.32 -9.85 -29.49
CA ASN A 81 7.95 -10.41 -28.20
C ASN A 81 6.50 -10.94 -28.21
N MET A 82 6.24 -11.92 -29.09
CA MET A 82 4.90 -12.47 -29.26
C MET A 82 4.41 -13.33 -28.11
N SER A 83 5.29 -13.75 -27.20
CA SER A 83 4.94 -14.54 -26.00
C SER A 83 4.45 -13.72 -24.83
N SER A 84 4.45 -12.39 -24.94
CA SER A 84 4.00 -11.52 -23.87
C SER A 84 2.51 -11.67 -23.58
N ALA A 85 2.16 -11.79 -22.31
CA ALA A 85 0.77 -11.70 -21.84
C ALA A 85 0.25 -10.26 -21.77
N MET A 86 1.13 -9.24 -21.91
CA MET A 86 0.74 -7.84 -21.93
C MET A 86 0.31 -7.44 -23.33
N PRO A 87 -0.77 -6.64 -23.49
CA PRO A 87 -1.22 -6.18 -24.79
C PRO A 87 -0.20 -5.26 -25.46
N SER A 88 -0.31 -5.06 -26.77
CA SER A 88 0.56 -4.15 -27.55
C SER A 88 0.39 -2.68 -27.15
N GLY A 89 -0.79 -2.31 -26.69
CA GLY A 89 -1.15 -0.91 -26.41
C GLY A 89 -1.50 -0.10 -27.67
N GLU A 90 -1.55 -0.72 -28.86
CA GLU A 90 -1.79 -0.01 -30.13
C GLU A 90 -3.27 0.23 -30.41
N VAL A 91 -4.15 -0.46 -29.72
CA VAL A 91 -5.60 -0.37 -29.95
C VAL A 91 -6.26 0.27 -28.73
N ASN A 92 -7.02 1.34 -28.95
CA ASN A 92 -7.81 2.06 -27.93
C ASN A 92 -9.01 1.25 -27.37
N SER A 93 -9.10 -0.05 -27.65
CA SER A 93 -10.24 -0.90 -27.32
C SER A 93 -10.12 -1.64 -26.00
N TYR A 94 -9.05 -1.39 -25.23
CA TYR A 94 -8.95 -1.99 -23.90
C TYR A 94 -9.80 -1.18 -22.92
N ASP A 95 -10.82 -1.82 -22.41
CA ASP A 95 -11.51 -1.35 -21.23
C ASP A 95 -10.50 -1.29 -20.08
N SER A 96 -10.02 -0.08 -19.81
CA SER A 96 -9.05 0.16 -18.72
C SER A 96 -9.58 -0.28 -17.36
N TYR A 97 -10.89 -0.37 -17.20
CA TYR A 97 -11.57 -0.89 -16.01
C TYR A 97 -11.84 -2.40 -16.09
N GLY A 98 -11.35 -3.08 -17.12
CA GLY A 98 -11.54 -4.51 -17.33
C GLY A 98 -10.90 -5.39 -16.23
N ALA A 99 -11.36 -6.62 -16.18
CA ALA A 99 -10.98 -7.63 -15.20
C ALA A 99 -9.47 -7.82 -14.99
N PRO A 100 -8.61 -7.76 -16.02
CA PRO A 100 -7.16 -7.98 -15.85
C PRO A 100 -6.47 -6.94 -14.98
N ASN A 101 -7.08 -5.76 -14.81
CA ASN A 101 -6.49 -4.64 -14.08
C ASN A 101 -6.85 -4.60 -12.60
N TRP A 102 -7.83 -5.40 -12.17
CA TRP A 102 -8.20 -5.49 -10.76
C TRP A 102 -7.30 -6.46 -10.03
N GLU A 103 -6.68 -6.01 -8.97
CA GLU A 103 -5.75 -6.79 -8.17
C GLU A 103 -6.30 -7.11 -6.78
N LYS A 104 -5.89 -8.27 -6.24
CA LYS A 104 -6.20 -8.62 -4.85
C LYS A 104 -5.52 -7.64 -3.91
N ASN A 105 -6.30 -7.10 -2.97
CA ASN A 105 -5.82 -6.14 -1.98
C ASN A 105 -5.74 -6.79 -0.60
N THR A 106 -4.69 -7.60 -0.42
CA THR A 106 -4.34 -8.20 0.88
C THR A 106 -3.04 -7.61 1.35
N TYR A 107 -3.01 -7.14 2.60
CA TYR A 107 -1.80 -6.57 3.18
C TYR A 107 -1.73 -6.73 4.69
N LEU A 108 -0.51 -6.68 5.21
CA LEU A 108 -0.17 -6.56 6.62
C LEU A 108 0.70 -5.32 6.80
N ARG A 109 0.33 -4.43 7.70
CA ARG A 109 1.07 -3.19 7.97
C ARG A 109 1.47 -3.08 9.43
N LEU A 110 2.74 -2.74 9.65
CA LEU A 110 3.25 -2.28 10.93
C LEU A 110 2.86 -0.80 11.10
N LYS A 111 1.70 -0.59 11.74
CA LYS A 111 1.06 0.72 11.86
C LYS A 111 1.76 1.61 12.86
N ASN A 112 2.16 1.03 14.00
CA ASN A 112 2.83 1.79 15.05
C ASN A 112 3.83 0.91 15.80
N VAL A 113 4.98 1.51 16.10
CA VAL A 113 5.95 0.99 17.07
C VAL A 113 6.32 2.14 17.97
N THR A 114 6.14 1.99 19.27
CA THR A 114 6.58 2.99 20.25
C THR A 114 7.50 2.30 21.25
N LEU A 115 8.71 2.82 21.38
CA LEU A 115 9.68 2.39 22.38
C LEU A 115 9.88 3.52 23.37
N GLY A 116 9.54 3.27 24.62
CA GLY A 116 9.72 4.21 25.73
C GLY A 116 10.73 3.72 26.75
N TYR A 117 11.32 4.65 27.48
CA TYR A 117 12.17 4.37 28.62
C TYR A 117 11.89 5.34 29.77
N ASP A 118 11.65 4.79 30.95
CA ASP A 118 11.44 5.55 32.17
C ASP A 118 12.79 5.94 32.81
N LEU A 119 13.17 7.21 32.61
CA LEU A 119 14.39 7.80 33.14
C LEU A 119 14.34 8.04 34.65
N SER A 120 13.14 8.06 35.28
CA SER A 120 12.97 8.29 36.73
C SER A 120 13.75 7.27 37.56
N ARG A 121 13.94 6.07 37.01
CA ARG A 121 14.74 5.02 37.64
C ARG A 121 16.22 5.34 37.76
N LEU A 122 16.75 6.18 36.86
CA LEU A 122 18.14 6.61 36.89
C LEU A 122 18.37 7.69 37.95
N PHE A 123 17.39 8.57 38.15
CA PHE A 123 17.53 9.74 39.03
C PHE A 123 17.07 9.50 40.48
N LYS A 124 16.50 8.30 40.79
CA LYS A 124 15.95 7.95 42.10
C LYS A 124 15.02 9.06 42.67
N ALA A 125 14.32 9.74 41.78
CA ALA A 125 13.47 10.89 42.16
C ALA A 125 12.02 10.41 42.33
N ASP A 126 11.55 10.34 43.58
CA ASP A 126 10.21 9.82 43.87
C ASP A 126 9.08 10.75 43.37
N LYS A 127 9.35 12.04 43.18
CA LYS A 127 8.36 13.04 42.78
C LYS A 127 8.38 13.38 41.29
N LEU A 128 9.48 13.13 40.60
CA LEU A 128 9.65 13.48 39.19
C LEU A 128 9.67 12.21 38.34
N LYS A 129 8.66 12.05 37.48
CA LYS A 129 8.62 10.97 36.51
C LYS A 129 8.96 11.52 35.12
N VAL A 130 10.01 11.00 34.54
CA VAL A 130 10.49 11.39 33.20
C VAL A 130 10.55 10.17 32.32
N ARG A 131 9.79 10.19 31.23
CA ARG A 131 9.80 9.12 30.23
C ARG A 131 10.16 9.72 28.89
N PHE A 132 11.21 9.19 28.26
CA PHE A 132 11.55 9.46 26.88
C PHE A 132 10.94 8.37 25.99
N TYR A 133 10.43 8.75 24.82
CA TYR A 133 9.92 7.78 23.87
C TYR A 133 10.25 8.14 22.41
N PHE A 134 10.37 7.10 21.61
CA PHE A 134 10.46 7.15 20.17
C PHE A 134 9.26 6.40 19.59
N SER A 135 8.58 6.99 18.61
CA SER A 135 7.47 6.37 17.91
C SER A 135 7.67 6.43 16.41
N GLY A 136 7.39 5.32 15.74
CA GLY A 136 7.38 5.21 14.31
C GLY A 136 6.02 4.73 13.80
N GLN A 137 5.50 5.38 12.77
CA GLN A 137 4.21 5.02 12.16
C GLN A 137 4.36 4.60 10.71
N ASN A 138 3.51 3.67 10.26
CA ASN A 138 3.45 3.14 8.91
C ASN A 138 4.81 2.62 8.39
N LEU A 139 5.58 1.97 9.25
CA LEU A 139 6.99 1.63 9.00
C LEU A 139 7.17 0.61 7.89
N LEU A 140 6.36 -0.44 7.88
CA LEU A 140 6.45 -1.55 6.95
C LEU A 140 5.07 -1.96 6.44
N THR A 141 4.98 -2.28 5.16
CA THR A 141 3.78 -2.85 4.54
C THR A 141 4.19 -4.06 3.73
N PHE A 142 3.56 -5.20 4.02
CA PHE A 142 3.72 -6.45 3.29
C PHE A 142 2.48 -6.66 2.45
N THR A 143 2.61 -6.64 1.12
CA THR A 143 1.50 -6.77 0.19
C THR A 143 1.97 -7.30 -1.15
N GLY A 144 1.09 -7.96 -1.88
CA GLY A 144 1.28 -8.28 -3.29
C GLY A 144 0.58 -7.29 -4.23
N TYR A 145 -0.09 -6.27 -3.68
CA TYR A 145 -0.74 -5.23 -4.46
C TYR A 145 0.30 -4.33 -5.15
N LYS A 146 0.12 -4.07 -6.43
CA LYS A 146 1.09 -3.32 -7.24
C LYS A 146 0.86 -1.82 -7.30
N GLY A 147 -0.29 -1.31 -6.82
CA GLY A 147 -0.55 0.12 -6.67
C GLY A 147 0.37 0.77 -5.63
N LEU A 148 0.28 2.08 -5.48
CA LEU A 148 1.16 2.85 -4.59
C LEU A 148 0.99 2.48 -3.11
N ASP A 149 -0.24 2.27 -2.67
CA ASP A 149 -0.55 1.93 -1.28
C ASP A 149 -1.87 1.14 -1.22
N PRO A 150 -1.89 -0.06 -0.58
CA PRO A 150 -3.08 -0.89 -0.50
C PRO A 150 -4.21 -0.30 0.36
N GLU A 151 -3.95 0.69 1.22
CA GLU A 151 -4.97 1.39 2.01
C GLU A 151 -5.60 2.57 1.28
N VAL A 152 -4.98 3.03 0.20
CA VAL A 152 -5.47 4.18 -0.57
C VAL A 152 -6.32 3.66 -1.73
N GLU A 153 -7.62 3.94 -1.66
CA GLU A 153 -8.57 3.44 -2.66
C GLU A 153 -8.37 4.04 -4.06
N ASN A 154 -7.94 5.29 -4.11
CA ASN A 154 -7.66 6.01 -5.35
C ASN A 154 -6.27 6.61 -5.31
N ASP A 155 -5.28 5.84 -5.76
CA ASP A 155 -3.88 6.24 -5.78
C ASP A 155 -3.55 7.29 -6.87
N ARG A 156 -4.51 7.61 -7.74
CA ARG A 156 -4.40 8.68 -8.73
C ARG A 156 -4.43 10.08 -8.11
N ALA A 157 -5.23 10.25 -7.06
CA ALA A 157 -5.50 11.55 -6.44
C ALA A 157 -5.03 11.62 -4.98
N SER A 158 -4.36 10.59 -4.48
CA SER A 158 -3.98 10.49 -3.08
C SER A 158 -2.51 10.05 -2.96
N TYR A 159 -1.85 10.57 -1.94
CA TYR A 159 -0.49 10.13 -1.61
C TYR A 159 -0.55 8.83 -0.79
N PRO A 160 0.48 7.95 -0.93
CA PRO A 160 0.64 6.81 -0.06
C PRO A 160 0.83 7.25 1.39
N GLN A 161 0.49 6.37 2.33
CA GLN A 161 0.67 6.62 3.76
C GLN A 161 2.14 6.90 4.08
N GLN A 162 2.40 8.05 4.68
CA GLN A 162 3.75 8.47 5.03
C GLN A 162 4.29 7.70 6.23
N LYS A 163 5.60 7.43 6.21
CA LYS A 163 6.32 6.98 7.40
C LYS A 163 6.59 8.19 8.28
N THR A 164 6.17 8.13 9.53
CA THR A 164 6.36 9.22 10.48
C THR A 164 7.19 8.74 11.65
N PHE A 165 8.17 9.55 12.05
CA PHE A 165 9.00 9.31 13.23
C PHE A 165 8.82 10.47 14.20
N SER A 166 8.58 10.14 15.46
CA SER A 166 8.36 11.12 16.52
C SER A 166 9.21 10.79 17.73
N PHE A 167 9.76 11.83 18.35
CA PHE A 167 10.44 11.75 19.64
C PHE A 167 9.67 12.58 20.63
N GLY A 168 9.53 12.09 21.84
CA GLY A 168 8.82 12.80 22.88
C GLY A 168 9.39 12.57 24.26
N LEU A 169 9.08 13.51 25.14
CA LEU A 169 9.43 13.49 26.55
C LEU A 169 8.17 13.75 27.38
N ASP A 170 7.81 12.79 28.21
CA ASP A 170 6.73 12.94 29.19
C ASP A 170 7.35 13.28 30.54
N VAL A 171 6.95 14.41 31.11
CA VAL A 171 7.39 14.85 32.44
C VAL A 171 6.18 15.02 33.34
N LYS A 172 6.19 14.34 34.49
CA LYS A 172 5.17 14.45 35.53
C LYS A 172 5.84 14.78 36.86
N PHE A 173 5.33 15.80 37.52
CA PHE A 173 5.80 16.30 38.81
C PHE A 173 4.64 16.45 39.79
#